data_eec95f6f13fd170c38781eddbea926eb
#
_entry.id   eec95f6f13fd170c38781eddbea926eb
#
_cell.length_a   1.000
_cell.length_b   1.000
_cell.length_c   1.000
_cell.angle_alpha   90.00
_cell.angle_beta   90.00
_cell.angle_gamma   90.00
#
_symmetry.space_group_name_H-M   'P 1'
#
loop_
_entity.id
_entity.type
_entity.pdbx_description
1 polymer ?
#
loop_
_entity_poly.entity_id
_entity_poly.type
_entity_poly.pdbx_seq_one_letter_code
_entity_poly.pdbx_strand_id
1 'polypeptide(L)'
;MTKDAGAAERIWEHPIETGDAPKNGETFDAIVVGGGPGGSSAAGYLAMAGKKVLLIEKDVWPRDKVCGDAVGGKSLSHVSTLGVKADLESTPHFRVTGILFSSPKGNKVRVPLPEEDVAKLEAGYSLPRAQFDALLFKRCQSMVREAGGSVIQGGEVRTVLFDDGNGGEDPGEGSGDARHAAGVIVRVGGRKGEEFTFHTRELVGAAGYRCPVAKSVVESSYNEEMMDRDHYCGGYREYWRNVKGCEAASGDIEIHFVDTVIPGYFWLFPVSDNVVNVGIGMVMGLLDKQKKKLKALQADVI
;
A
#
# COMPACT_ATOMS: atom_id res chain seq x y z
N MET A 1 4.96 -28.12 6.65
CA MET A 1 4.99 -26.66 6.41
C MET A 1 6.29 -26.10 6.91
N THR A 2 6.97 -25.27 6.16
CA THR A 2 8.20 -24.57 6.58
C THR A 2 8.07 -23.09 6.28
N LYS A 3 8.56 -22.21 7.18
CA LYS A 3 8.58 -20.77 6.94
C LYS A 3 9.58 -20.43 5.84
N ASP A 4 9.20 -19.57 4.91
CA ASP A 4 10.09 -19.07 3.87
C ASP A 4 10.46 -17.59 4.15
N ALA A 5 11.52 -17.41 4.93
CA ALA A 5 12.02 -16.09 5.26
C ALA A 5 12.62 -15.32 4.06
N GLY A 6 13.02 -16.04 3.00
CA GLY A 6 13.66 -15.45 1.81
C GLY A 6 12.73 -15.29 0.60
N ALA A 7 11.43 -15.54 0.71
CA ALA A 7 10.53 -15.44 -0.44
C ALA A 7 10.41 -13.99 -0.96
N ALA A 8 10.48 -13.00 -0.08
CA ALA A 8 10.47 -11.59 -0.45
C ALA A 8 11.83 -11.09 -0.99
N GLU A 9 12.94 -11.69 -0.53
CA GLU A 9 14.31 -11.26 -0.91
C GLU A 9 14.75 -11.80 -2.27
N ARG A 10 14.27 -12.99 -2.69
CA ARG A 10 14.72 -13.68 -3.91
C ARG A 10 14.19 -13.13 -5.22
N ILE A 11 13.31 -12.15 -5.16
CA ILE A 11 12.50 -11.73 -6.29
C ILE A 11 13.05 -10.46 -6.95
N TRP A 12 14.08 -9.84 -6.36
CA TRP A 12 14.48 -8.51 -6.75
C TRP A 12 15.97 -8.43 -7.14
N GLU A 13 16.24 -8.58 -8.42
CA GLU A 13 17.61 -8.51 -8.95
C GLU A 13 18.04 -7.09 -9.41
N HIS A 14 17.09 -6.14 -9.50
CA HIS A 14 17.38 -4.81 -10.02
C HIS A 14 16.87 -3.70 -9.09
N PRO A 15 17.76 -2.88 -8.52
CA PRO A 15 17.35 -1.73 -7.71
C PRO A 15 16.57 -0.73 -8.59
N ILE A 16 15.57 -0.10 -7.98
CA ILE A 16 14.87 1.01 -8.61
C ILE A 16 15.76 2.26 -8.44
N GLU A 17 16.13 2.89 -9.54
CA GLU A 17 16.96 4.09 -9.51
C GLU A 17 16.30 5.21 -8.72
N THR A 18 17.06 5.88 -7.88
CA THR A 18 16.57 6.99 -7.05
C THR A 18 16.35 8.27 -7.85
N GLY A 19 17.02 8.45 -8.98
CA GLY A 19 16.97 9.69 -9.77
C GLY A 19 17.63 10.89 -9.09
N ASP A 20 17.69 12.01 -9.80
CA ASP A 20 18.20 13.26 -9.25
C ASP A 20 17.19 13.87 -8.26
N ALA A 21 17.68 14.34 -7.12
CA ALA A 21 16.87 15.04 -6.15
C ALA A 21 16.42 16.40 -6.73
N PRO A 22 15.13 16.79 -6.57
CA PRO A 22 14.66 18.09 -6.96
C PRO A 22 15.34 19.20 -6.13
N LYS A 23 15.38 20.41 -6.69
CA LYS A 23 15.97 21.57 -5.99
C LYS A 23 15.11 22.01 -4.82
N ASN A 24 15.77 22.36 -3.70
CA ASN A 24 15.07 22.95 -2.57
C ASN A 24 14.29 24.20 -3.01
N GLY A 25 13.03 24.33 -2.56
CA GLY A 25 12.12 25.43 -2.96
C GLY A 25 11.42 25.21 -4.30
N GLU A 26 11.57 24.06 -4.94
CA GLU A 26 10.93 23.79 -6.23
C GLU A 26 9.40 23.63 -6.09
N THR A 27 8.67 24.11 -7.10
CA THR A 27 7.19 24.06 -7.17
C THR A 27 6.76 22.98 -8.17
N PHE A 28 5.73 22.22 -7.79
CA PHE A 28 5.10 21.16 -8.56
C PHE A 28 3.61 21.42 -8.72
N ASP A 29 3.01 20.91 -9.80
CA ASP A 29 1.55 20.97 -9.99
C ASP A 29 0.84 20.15 -8.90
N ALA A 30 1.43 19.01 -8.51
CA ALA A 30 0.95 18.19 -7.41
C ALA A 30 2.12 17.50 -6.68
N ILE A 31 1.96 17.31 -5.36
CA ILE A 31 2.85 16.48 -4.55
C ILE A 31 2.07 15.28 -4.04
N VAL A 32 2.59 14.07 -4.29
CA VAL A 32 2.00 12.81 -3.83
C VAL A 32 2.90 12.21 -2.74
N VAL A 33 2.34 12.00 -1.54
CA VAL A 33 3.05 11.50 -0.37
C VAL A 33 2.71 10.03 -0.14
N GLY A 34 3.69 9.15 -0.35
CA GLY A 34 3.61 7.70 -0.28
C GLY A 34 3.69 7.03 -1.65
N GLY A 35 4.67 6.14 -1.85
CA GLY A 35 4.92 5.39 -3.10
C GLY A 35 4.28 4.00 -3.13
N GLY A 36 3.33 3.70 -2.23
CA GLY A 36 2.52 2.48 -2.30
C GLY A 36 1.54 2.49 -3.48
N PRO A 37 0.70 1.45 -3.64
CA PRO A 37 -0.22 1.35 -4.78
C PRO A 37 -1.09 2.59 -5.01
N GLY A 38 -1.63 3.16 -3.94
CA GLY A 38 -2.44 4.39 -4.03
C GLY A 38 -1.67 5.58 -4.55
N GLY A 39 -0.49 5.84 -3.99
CA GLY A 39 0.32 7.00 -4.39
C GLY A 39 0.99 6.82 -5.75
N SER A 40 1.51 5.65 -6.05
CA SER A 40 2.05 5.35 -7.38
C SER A 40 0.97 5.52 -8.46
N SER A 41 -0.24 5.00 -8.22
CA SER A 41 -1.36 5.18 -9.16
C SER A 41 -1.75 6.64 -9.31
N ALA A 42 -1.90 7.37 -8.20
CA ALA A 42 -2.22 8.81 -8.25
C ALA A 42 -1.18 9.59 -9.05
N ALA A 43 0.12 9.38 -8.74
CA ALA A 43 1.21 10.02 -9.47
C ALA A 43 1.23 9.65 -10.96
N GLY A 44 0.99 8.37 -11.28
CA GLY A 44 0.89 7.91 -12.67
C GLY A 44 -0.23 8.59 -13.44
N TYR A 45 -1.44 8.67 -12.88
CA TYR A 45 -2.56 9.37 -13.52
C TYR A 45 -2.34 10.87 -13.66
N LEU A 46 -1.77 11.52 -12.68
CA LEU A 46 -1.40 12.93 -12.77
C LEU A 46 -0.36 13.18 -13.87
N ALA A 47 0.64 12.31 -13.96
CA ALA A 47 1.65 12.36 -15.04
C ALA A 47 1.02 12.13 -16.43
N MET A 48 0.08 11.18 -16.56
CA MET A 48 -0.70 10.99 -17.81
C MET A 48 -1.50 12.25 -18.21
N ALA A 49 -1.94 13.03 -17.23
CA ALA A 49 -2.59 14.30 -17.45
C ALA A 49 -1.60 15.48 -17.72
N GLY A 50 -0.32 15.18 -17.91
CA GLY A 50 0.73 16.16 -18.20
C GLY A 50 1.13 17.02 -16.99
N LYS A 51 0.84 16.59 -15.76
CA LYS A 51 1.18 17.34 -14.55
C LYS A 51 2.61 17.08 -14.13
N LYS A 52 3.32 18.12 -13.71
CA LYS A 52 4.63 18.03 -13.07
C LYS A 52 4.44 17.60 -11.61
N VAL A 53 4.68 16.31 -11.33
CA VAL A 53 4.41 15.68 -10.03
C VAL A 53 5.71 15.48 -9.26
N LEU A 54 5.67 15.69 -7.93
CA LEU A 54 6.65 15.18 -7.00
C LEU A 54 6.06 13.96 -6.26
N LEU A 55 6.61 12.76 -6.47
CA LEU A 55 6.26 11.56 -5.73
C LEU A 55 7.30 11.32 -4.62
N ILE A 56 6.84 11.23 -3.37
CA ILE A 56 7.71 11.07 -2.20
C ILE A 56 7.40 9.73 -1.52
N GLU A 57 8.41 8.85 -1.39
CA GLU A 57 8.33 7.61 -0.61
C GLU A 57 9.39 7.64 0.50
N LYS A 58 8.98 7.31 1.72
CA LYS A 58 9.87 7.31 2.89
C LYS A 58 10.88 6.17 2.90
N ASP A 59 10.49 5.04 2.31
CA ASP A 59 11.33 3.86 2.20
C ASP A 59 12.12 3.89 0.87
N VAL A 60 13.21 3.16 0.82
CA VAL A 60 13.95 2.89 -0.43
C VAL A 60 13.50 1.53 -0.95
N TRP A 61 13.24 1.46 -2.24
CA TRP A 61 12.82 0.22 -2.89
C TRP A 61 14.00 -0.75 -3.12
N PRO A 62 13.79 -2.08 -3.05
CA PRO A 62 12.50 -2.75 -2.78
C PRO A 62 12.12 -2.69 -1.29
N ARG A 63 10.83 -2.62 -1.00
CA ARG A 63 10.29 -2.69 0.35
C ARG A 63 9.11 -3.65 0.44
N ASP A 64 8.90 -4.21 1.61
CA ASP A 64 7.77 -5.09 1.89
C ASP A 64 6.63 -4.36 2.61
N LYS A 65 5.44 -4.93 2.51
CA LYS A 65 4.23 -4.44 3.16
C LYS A 65 3.36 -5.63 3.58
N VAL A 66 2.94 -5.66 4.84
CA VAL A 66 2.00 -6.69 5.33
C VAL A 66 0.67 -6.58 4.58
N CYS A 67 0.30 -7.66 3.90
CA CYS A 67 -0.91 -7.80 3.09
C CYS A 67 -1.15 -9.29 2.78
N GLY A 68 -2.35 -9.66 2.30
CA GLY A 68 -2.65 -10.98 1.74
C GLY A 68 -2.10 -11.19 0.32
N ASP A 69 -1.59 -10.14 -0.33
CA ASP A 69 -0.93 -10.19 -1.65
C ASP A 69 -1.86 -10.39 -2.86
N ALA A 70 -3.17 -10.44 -2.68
CA ALA A 70 -4.11 -10.55 -3.79
C ALA A 70 -4.38 -9.19 -4.45
N VAL A 71 -4.40 -9.19 -5.79
CA VAL A 71 -4.73 -8.06 -6.66
C VAL A 71 -5.86 -8.51 -7.59
N GLY A 72 -7.02 -7.87 -7.51
CA GLY A 72 -8.19 -8.28 -8.29
C GLY A 72 -9.25 -7.20 -8.40
N GLY A 73 -10.37 -7.54 -9.03
CA GLY A 73 -11.49 -6.65 -9.22
C GLY A 73 -11.13 -5.37 -9.97
N LYS A 74 -11.67 -4.23 -9.54
CA LYS A 74 -11.44 -2.93 -10.21
C LYS A 74 -9.97 -2.50 -10.29
N SER A 75 -9.09 -3.00 -9.42
CA SER A 75 -7.67 -2.64 -9.48
C SER A 75 -6.98 -3.12 -10.75
N LEU A 76 -7.48 -4.19 -11.39
CA LEU A 76 -6.90 -4.72 -12.64
C LEU A 76 -7.04 -3.75 -13.81
N SER A 77 -8.14 -2.99 -13.90
CA SER A 77 -8.29 -1.95 -14.93
C SER A 77 -7.23 -0.85 -14.76
N HIS A 78 -6.90 -0.48 -13.54
CA HIS A 78 -5.84 0.49 -13.26
C HIS A 78 -4.44 -0.07 -13.57
N VAL A 79 -4.19 -1.34 -13.24
CA VAL A 79 -2.95 -2.04 -13.62
C VAL A 79 -2.75 -2.02 -15.14
N SER A 80 -3.82 -2.29 -15.92
CA SER A 80 -3.80 -2.23 -17.39
C SER A 80 -3.60 -0.81 -17.90
N THR A 81 -4.37 0.16 -17.40
CA THR A 81 -4.30 1.57 -17.83
C THR A 81 -2.92 2.18 -17.57
N LEU A 82 -2.30 1.86 -16.43
CA LEU A 82 -0.96 2.32 -16.08
C LEU A 82 0.16 1.55 -16.80
N GLY A 83 -0.20 0.54 -17.62
CA GLY A 83 0.77 -0.21 -18.43
C GLY A 83 1.63 -1.20 -17.62
N VAL A 84 1.13 -1.70 -16.47
CA VAL A 84 1.86 -2.63 -15.58
C VAL A 84 1.50 -4.09 -15.86
N LYS A 85 0.39 -4.36 -16.60
CA LYS A 85 -0.15 -5.72 -16.77
C LYS A 85 0.87 -6.69 -17.36
N ALA A 86 1.60 -6.31 -18.40
CA ALA A 86 2.57 -7.17 -19.06
C ALA A 86 3.74 -7.55 -18.12
N ASP A 87 4.26 -6.58 -17.35
CA ASP A 87 5.32 -6.82 -16.38
C ASP A 87 4.85 -7.72 -15.24
N LEU A 88 3.60 -7.54 -14.79
CA LEU A 88 2.99 -8.40 -13.78
C LEU A 88 2.85 -9.84 -14.30
N GLU A 89 2.36 -10.02 -15.52
CA GLU A 89 2.18 -11.35 -16.13
C GLU A 89 3.50 -12.07 -16.42
N SER A 90 4.58 -11.34 -16.64
CA SER A 90 5.93 -11.89 -16.80
C SER A 90 6.60 -12.25 -15.48
N THR A 91 6.08 -11.75 -14.36
CA THR A 91 6.60 -12.01 -13.02
C THR A 91 5.94 -13.27 -12.43
N PRO A 92 6.65 -14.13 -11.67
CA PRO A 92 6.02 -15.27 -11.02
C PRO A 92 4.86 -14.84 -10.13
N HIS A 93 3.67 -15.39 -10.39
CA HIS A 93 2.44 -15.07 -9.67
C HIS A 93 1.52 -16.29 -9.62
N PHE A 94 0.54 -16.24 -8.72
CA PHE A 94 -0.57 -17.19 -8.68
C PHE A 94 -1.80 -16.56 -9.33
N ARG A 95 -2.53 -17.33 -10.15
CA ARG A 95 -3.79 -16.88 -10.75
C ARG A 95 -4.96 -17.25 -9.85
N VAL A 96 -5.72 -16.22 -9.47
CA VAL A 96 -6.90 -16.38 -8.62
C VAL A 96 -8.11 -16.62 -9.49
N THR A 97 -8.84 -17.72 -9.25
CA THR A 97 -10.08 -18.10 -9.95
C THR A 97 -11.27 -18.21 -9.01
N GLY A 98 -11.05 -18.12 -7.72
CA GLY A 98 -12.10 -18.18 -6.71
C GLY A 98 -11.64 -17.75 -5.33
N ILE A 99 -12.60 -17.59 -4.45
CA ILE A 99 -12.37 -17.29 -3.04
C ILE A 99 -13.09 -18.35 -2.20
N LEU A 100 -12.35 -19.04 -1.34
CA LEU A 100 -12.92 -19.98 -0.39
C LEU A 100 -13.12 -19.27 0.96
N PHE A 101 -14.35 -19.24 1.43
CA PHE A 101 -14.66 -18.76 2.78
C PHE A 101 -14.92 -19.94 3.71
N SER A 102 -14.48 -19.85 4.96
CA SER A 102 -14.93 -20.79 6.00
C SER A 102 -15.52 -20.07 7.21
N SER A 103 -16.57 -20.67 7.79
CA SER A 103 -17.13 -20.21 9.05
C SER A 103 -16.35 -20.78 10.24
N PRO A 104 -16.54 -20.23 11.47
CA PRO A 104 -15.95 -20.80 12.68
C PRO A 104 -16.31 -22.26 12.95
N LYS A 105 -17.45 -22.71 12.45
CA LYS A 105 -17.92 -24.12 12.54
C LYS A 105 -17.35 -25.04 11.46
N GLY A 106 -16.42 -24.54 10.62
CA GLY A 106 -15.78 -25.31 9.57
C GLY A 106 -16.59 -25.46 8.27
N ASN A 107 -17.78 -24.86 8.17
CA ASN A 107 -18.53 -24.86 6.91
C ASN A 107 -17.78 -24.00 5.87
N LYS A 108 -17.63 -24.54 4.66
CA LYS A 108 -16.87 -23.88 3.57
C LYS A 108 -17.82 -23.51 2.43
N VAL A 109 -17.60 -22.33 1.85
CA VAL A 109 -18.30 -21.86 0.64
C VAL A 109 -17.25 -21.31 -0.31
N ARG A 110 -17.22 -21.85 -1.53
CA ARG A 110 -16.40 -21.32 -2.63
C ARG A 110 -17.23 -20.35 -3.46
N VAL A 111 -16.70 -19.15 -3.66
CA VAL A 111 -17.23 -18.14 -4.58
C VAL A 111 -16.30 -18.11 -5.79
N PRO A 112 -16.72 -18.66 -6.96
CA PRO A 112 -15.91 -18.58 -8.17
C PRO A 112 -15.88 -17.14 -8.67
N LEU A 113 -14.76 -16.73 -9.28
CA LEU A 113 -14.71 -15.50 -10.05
C LEU A 113 -15.42 -15.71 -11.41
N PRO A 114 -15.90 -14.64 -12.09
CA PRO A 114 -16.59 -14.77 -13.36
C PRO A 114 -15.77 -15.56 -14.39
N GLU A 115 -16.36 -16.56 -15.03
CA GLU A 115 -15.66 -17.42 -15.99
C GLU A 115 -15.05 -16.63 -17.16
N GLU A 116 -15.74 -15.57 -17.61
CA GLU A 116 -15.25 -14.70 -18.67
C GLU A 116 -13.98 -13.93 -18.26
N ASP A 117 -13.87 -13.49 -17.00
CA ASP A 117 -12.70 -12.80 -16.48
C ASP A 117 -11.53 -13.78 -16.32
N VAL A 118 -11.82 -15.00 -15.85
CA VAL A 118 -10.84 -16.09 -15.76
C VAL A 118 -10.28 -16.42 -17.14
N ALA A 119 -11.14 -16.56 -18.15
CA ALA A 119 -10.75 -16.89 -19.52
C ALA A 119 -9.92 -15.78 -20.19
N LYS A 120 -10.21 -14.51 -19.88
CA LYS A 120 -9.44 -13.35 -20.35
C LYS A 120 -8.17 -13.06 -19.54
N LEU A 121 -7.89 -13.86 -18.50
CA LEU A 121 -6.80 -13.63 -17.55
C LEU A 121 -6.95 -12.29 -16.78
N GLU A 122 -8.17 -11.89 -16.51
CA GLU A 122 -8.55 -10.63 -15.82
C GLU A 122 -9.19 -10.87 -14.44
N ALA A 123 -9.27 -12.12 -13.99
CA ALA A 123 -9.95 -12.48 -12.74
C ALA A 123 -9.18 -12.00 -11.49
N GLY A 124 -7.88 -12.26 -11.41
CA GLY A 124 -7.05 -11.84 -10.30
C GLY A 124 -5.68 -12.48 -10.28
N TYR A 125 -4.81 -11.84 -9.54
CA TYR A 125 -3.43 -12.28 -9.31
C TYR A 125 -3.14 -12.29 -7.82
N SER A 126 -2.26 -13.19 -7.39
CA SER A 126 -1.66 -13.13 -6.06
C SER A 126 -0.15 -13.26 -6.22
N LEU A 127 0.57 -12.27 -5.72
CA LEU A 127 2.03 -12.21 -5.73
C LEU A 127 2.50 -11.32 -4.58
N PRO A 128 3.73 -11.53 -4.06
CA PRO A 128 4.22 -10.73 -2.95
C PRO A 128 4.14 -9.23 -3.19
N ARG A 129 3.66 -8.49 -2.19
CA ARG A 129 3.53 -7.02 -2.25
C ARG A 129 4.85 -6.32 -2.58
N ALA A 130 5.98 -6.88 -2.13
CA ALA A 130 7.30 -6.37 -2.52
C ALA A 130 7.48 -6.32 -4.04
N GLN A 131 6.95 -7.32 -4.77
CA GLN A 131 6.98 -7.36 -6.24
C GLN A 131 5.95 -6.43 -6.86
N PHE A 132 4.67 -6.62 -6.50
CA PHE A 132 3.58 -5.84 -7.09
C PHE A 132 3.78 -4.34 -6.92
N ASP A 133 4.05 -3.91 -5.69
CA ASP A 133 4.24 -2.49 -5.38
C ASP A 133 5.43 -1.91 -6.15
N ALA A 134 6.51 -2.67 -6.29
CA ALA A 134 7.70 -2.23 -7.01
C ALA A 134 7.51 -2.14 -8.53
N LEU A 135 6.80 -3.09 -9.15
CA LEU A 135 6.42 -3.00 -10.57
C LEU A 135 5.62 -1.73 -10.84
N LEU A 136 4.60 -1.49 -10.02
CA LEU A 136 3.75 -0.31 -10.13
C LEU A 136 4.54 0.98 -9.88
N PHE A 137 5.35 1.02 -8.83
CA PHE A 137 6.18 2.19 -8.50
C PHE A 137 7.16 2.51 -9.62
N LYS A 138 7.89 1.51 -10.13
CA LYS A 138 8.85 1.67 -11.22
C LYS A 138 8.19 2.26 -12.48
N ARG A 139 7.03 1.73 -12.86
CA ARG A 139 6.29 2.24 -14.03
C ARG A 139 5.84 3.68 -13.80
N CYS A 140 5.22 3.97 -12.67
CA CYS A 140 4.75 5.32 -12.36
C CYS A 140 5.91 6.32 -12.17
N GLN A 141 7.06 5.89 -11.65
CA GLN A 141 8.28 6.70 -11.61
C GLN A 141 8.73 7.14 -13.02
N SER A 142 8.74 6.22 -13.99
CA SER A 142 9.06 6.57 -15.39
C SER A 142 8.08 7.60 -15.94
N MET A 143 6.77 7.39 -15.75
CA MET A 143 5.73 8.31 -16.21
C MET A 143 5.88 9.70 -15.59
N VAL A 144 6.17 9.78 -14.27
CA VAL A 144 6.40 11.05 -13.57
C VAL A 144 7.60 11.79 -14.15
N ARG A 145 8.72 11.09 -14.41
CA ARG A 145 9.91 11.68 -15.02
C ARG A 145 9.68 12.14 -16.45
N GLU A 146 9.01 11.34 -17.26
CA GLU A 146 8.64 11.67 -18.64
C GLU A 146 7.77 12.95 -18.70
N ALA A 147 6.94 13.19 -17.69
CA ALA A 147 6.13 14.41 -17.54
C ALA A 147 6.89 15.59 -16.90
N GLY A 148 8.22 15.48 -16.71
CA GLY A 148 9.05 16.53 -16.09
C GLY A 148 8.94 16.64 -14.58
N GLY A 149 8.34 15.66 -13.92
CA GLY A 149 8.27 15.53 -12.47
C GLY A 149 9.49 14.88 -11.84
N SER A 150 9.43 14.70 -10.52
CA SER A 150 10.52 14.14 -9.72
C SER A 150 10.04 13.07 -8.74
N VAL A 151 10.95 12.17 -8.33
CA VAL A 151 10.65 11.11 -7.38
C VAL A 151 11.73 11.07 -6.30
N ILE A 152 11.33 11.11 -5.04
CA ILE A 152 12.22 10.98 -3.87
C ILE A 152 11.93 9.64 -3.19
N GLN A 153 12.96 8.81 -3.04
CA GLN A 153 12.97 7.63 -2.17
C GLN A 153 13.81 7.92 -0.93
N GLY A 154 13.43 7.35 0.21
CA GLY A 154 14.08 7.63 1.50
C GLY A 154 13.74 9.03 2.04
N GLY A 155 12.66 9.64 1.54
CA GLY A 155 12.18 10.98 1.93
C GLY A 155 11.00 10.92 2.88
N GLU A 156 11.18 11.32 4.13
CA GLU A 156 10.12 11.39 5.15
C GLU A 156 9.51 12.80 5.17
N VAL A 157 8.22 12.90 4.84
CA VAL A 157 7.47 14.15 5.02
C VAL A 157 7.32 14.42 6.52
N ARG A 158 7.88 15.55 6.97
CA ARG A 158 7.88 15.97 8.37
C ARG A 158 6.78 16.94 8.69
N THR A 159 6.48 17.85 7.77
CA THR A 159 5.50 18.91 7.97
C THR A 159 4.72 19.11 6.68
N VAL A 160 3.42 19.30 6.81
CA VAL A 160 2.53 19.81 5.75
C VAL A 160 2.45 21.32 5.93
N LEU A 161 2.71 22.05 4.87
CA LEU A 161 2.61 23.52 4.85
C LEU A 161 1.24 23.94 4.36
N PHE A 162 0.67 24.92 5.01
CA PHE A 162 -0.60 25.53 4.63
C PHE A 162 -0.39 27.02 4.34
N ASP A 163 -1.21 27.53 3.43
CA ASP A 163 -1.33 28.95 3.14
C ASP A 163 -2.70 29.40 3.65
N ASP A 164 -2.72 30.42 4.47
CA ASP A 164 -3.94 31.04 5.01
C ASP A 164 -4.58 32.06 4.07
N GLY A 165 -3.99 32.26 2.87
CA GLY A 165 -4.47 33.23 1.87
C GLY A 165 -4.17 34.70 2.22
N ASN A 166 -3.60 34.98 3.39
CA ASN A 166 -3.39 36.34 3.90
C ASN A 166 -1.90 36.77 3.99
N GLY A 167 -0.99 36.03 3.33
CA GLY A 167 0.41 36.46 3.24
C GLY A 167 1.22 36.34 4.53
N GLY A 168 0.87 35.40 5.42
CA GLY A 168 1.75 34.99 6.52
C GLY A 168 1.29 35.30 7.96
N GLU A 169 0.08 35.72 8.18
CA GLU A 169 -0.47 35.80 9.55
C GLU A 169 -1.33 34.56 9.84
N ASP A 170 -1.02 33.85 10.93
CA ASP A 170 -1.75 32.67 11.39
C ASP A 170 -3.21 33.09 11.68
N PRO A 171 -4.24 32.55 10.97
CA PRO A 171 -5.63 32.86 11.27
C PRO A 171 -5.93 32.26 12.63
N GLY A 172 -6.02 33.08 13.65
CA GLY A 172 -6.31 32.69 15.03
C GLY A 172 -7.49 31.71 15.12
N GLU A 173 -7.52 30.88 16.16
CA GLU A 173 -8.59 29.92 16.45
C GLU A 173 -9.97 30.56 16.26
N GLY A 174 -10.70 30.12 15.21
CA GLY A 174 -12.09 30.51 14.97
C GLY A 174 -12.39 31.23 13.65
N SER A 175 -11.41 31.54 12.79
CA SER A 175 -11.72 32.02 11.44
C SER A 175 -12.08 30.83 10.54
N GLY A 176 -13.30 30.78 10.04
CA GLY A 176 -13.78 29.70 9.17
C GLY A 176 -13.18 29.69 7.75
N ASP A 177 -12.01 30.28 7.56
CA ASP A 177 -11.31 30.31 6.28
C ASP A 177 -10.56 28.98 6.08
N ALA A 178 -10.89 28.31 4.98
CA ALA A 178 -10.27 27.05 4.60
C ALA A 178 -8.78 27.26 4.32
N ARG A 179 -7.93 26.59 5.09
CA ARG A 179 -6.49 26.53 4.82
C ARG A 179 -6.24 25.76 3.53
N HIS A 180 -5.40 26.28 2.66
CA HIS A 180 -5.00 25.63 1.43
C HIS A 180 -3.62 24.99 1.57
N ALA A 181 -3.41 23.84 0.92
CA ALA A 181 -2.09 23.24 0.88
C ALA A 181 -1.10 24.18 0.20
N ALA A 182 0.06 24.38 0.80
CA ALA A 182 1.15 25.20 0.28
C ALA A 182 2.41 24.38 -0.05
N GLY A 183 2.52 23.17 0.50
CA GLY A 183 3.67 22.32 0.25
C GLY A 183 3.98 21.36 1.38
N VAL A 184 5.22 20.87 1.38
CA VAL A 184 5.73 19.94 2.40
C VAL A 184 7.20 20.22 2.74
N ILE A 185 7.59 19.89 3.98
CA ILE A 185 8.99 19.76 4.37
C ILE A 185 9.33 18.27 4.41
N VAL A 186 10.37 17.88 3.68
CA VAL A 186 10.80 16.48 3.52
C VAL A 186 12.20 16.32 4.05
N ARG A 187 12.44 15.35 4.92
CA ARG A 187 13.76 14.95 5.37
C ARG A 187 14.26 13.77 4.54
N VAL A 188 15.42 13.91 3.92
CA VAL A 188 16.09 12.87 3.12
C VAL A 188 17.38 12.45 3.81
N GLY A 189 17.67 11.15 3.88
CA GLY A 189 18.89 10.64 4.53
C GLY A 189 18.72 10.23 6.01
N GLY A 190 17.50 9.89 6.41
CA GLY A 190 17.18 9.38 7.74
C GLY A 190 17.12 10.46 8.84
N ARG A 191 17.32 10.08 10.12
CA ARG A 191 17.11 10.97 11.26
C ARG A 191 18.02 12.21 11.30
N LYS A 192 19.20 12.14 10.68
CA LYS A 192 20.18 13.23 10.60
C LYS A 192 20.26 13.81 9.18
N GLY A 193 19.33 13.45 8.32
CA GLY A 193 19.29 13.90 6.93
C GLY A 193 18.94 15.37 6.78
N GLU A 194 19.11 15.89 5.58
CA GLU A 194 18.80 17.27 5.22
C GLU A 194 17.30 17.45 5.01
N GLU A 195 16.79 18.64 5.30
CA GLU A 195 15.42 19.03 5.07
C GLU A 195 15.30 19.91 3.83
N PHE A 196 14.33 19.55 3.00
CA PHE A 196 13.99 20.24 1.75
C PHE A 196 12.55 20.70 1.82
N THR A 197 12.27 21.88 1.32
CA THR A 197 10.92 22.41 1.19
C THR A 197 10.48 22.33 -0.28
N PHE A 198 9.28 21.80 -0.51
CA PHE A 198 8.67 21.75 -1.84
C PHE A 198 7.28 22.36 -1.79
N HIS A 199 6.91 23.08 -2.85
CA HIS A 199 5.67 23.84 -2.92
C HIS A 199 4.67 23.22 -3.89
N THR A 200 3.40 23.26 -3.52
CA THR A 200 2.25 22.86 -4.35
C THR A 200 0.96 23.41 -3.78
N ARG A 201 -0.07 23.53 -4.61
CA ARG A 201 -1.45 23.75 -4.16
C ARG A 201 -2.28 22.47 -4.16
N GLU A 202 -1.75 21.36 -4.70
CA GLU A 202 -2.44 20.08 -4.78
C GLU A 202 -1.60 19.02 -4.04
N LEU A 203 -2.07 18.62 -2.87
CA LEU A 203 -1.36 17.64 -2.02
C LEU A 203 -2.18 16.37 -1.87
N VAL A 204 -1.61 15.24 -2.28
CA VAL A 204 -2.25 13.92 -2.21
C VAL A 204 -1.62 13.09 -1.10
N GLY A 205 -2.39 12.76 -0.07
CA GLY A 205 -1.97 11.86 1.02
C GLY A 205 -2.23 10.40 0.67
N ALA A 206 -1.19 9.61 0.43
CA ALA A 206 -1.28 8.19 0.07
C ALA A 206 -0.27 7.29 0.84
N ALA A 207 0.25 7.75 1.98
CA ALA A 207 1.26 7.04 2.77
C ALA A 207 0.67 5.96 3.72
N GLY A 208 -0.56 5.51 3.45
CA GLY A 208 -1.24 4.48 4.23
C GLY A 208 -1.75 5.00 5.58
N TYR A 209 -1.93 4.12 6.55
CA TYR A 209 -2.61 4.44 7.83
C TYR A 209 -1.89 5.46 8.72
N ARG A 210 -0.62 5.75 8.46
CA ARG A 210 0.17 6.81 9.15
C ARG A 210 0.50 7.97 8.21
N CYS A 211 -0.34 8.23 7.22
CA CYS A 211 -0.11 9.29 6.27
C CYS A 211 -0.07 10.66 6.96
N PRO A 212 1.05 11.41 6.89
CA PRO A 212 1.15 12.72 7.54
C PRO A 212 0.18 13.75 6.96
N VAL A 213 -0.14 13.64 5.67
CA VAL A 213 -1.12 14.52 5.00
C VAL A 213 -2.53 14.24 5.51
N ALA A 214 -2.94 12.95 5.55
CA ALA A 214 -4.25 12.58 6.08
C ALA A 214 -4.37 12.99 7.57
N LYS A 215 -3.32 12.76 8.35
CA LYS A 215 -3.26 13.20 9.75
C LYS A 215 -3.46 14.71 9.87
N SER A 216 -2.73 15.48 9.08
CA SER A 216 -2.82 16.94 9.10
C SER A 216 -4.24 17.42 8.75
N VAL A 217 -4.90 16.82 7.75
CA VAL A 217 -6.28 17.17 7.39
C VAL A 217 -7.27 16.83 8.51
N VAL A 218 -7.19 15.61 9.06
CA VAL A 218 -8.12 15.18 10.13
C VAL A 218 -7.95 16.02 11.39
N GLU A 219 -6.72 16.22 11.84
CA GLU A 219 -6.46 16.96 13.08
C GLU A 219 -6.74 18.46 12.93
N SER A 220 -6.43 19.08 11.78
CA SER A 220 -6.65 20.50 11.59
C SER A 220 -8.08 20.88 11.18
N SER A 221 -8.77 20.02 10.41
CA SER A 221 -10.11 20.33 9.87
C SER A 221 -11.24 19.80 10.74
N TYR A 222 -11.03 18.68 11.45
CA TYR A 222 -12.07 18.01 12.22
C TYR A 222 -11.80 17.99 13.73
N ASN A 223 -10.60 18.42 14.17
CA ASN A 223 -10.15 18.36 15.57
C ASN A 223 -10.32 16.96 16.17
N GLU A 224 -10.05 15.91 15.38
CA GLU A 224 -10.18 14.51 15.73
C GLU A 224 -8.83 13.81 15.66
N GLU A 225 -8.63 12.76 16.45
CA GLU A 225 -7.49 11.86 16.29
C GLU A 225 -7.69 10.98 15.06
N MET A 226 -6.73 11.00 14.11
CA MET A 226 -6.77 10.12 12.92
C MET A 226 -6.72 8.64 13.30
N MET A 227 -6.13 8.28 14.44
CA MET A 227 -5.80 6.90 14.81
C MET A 227 -6.55 6.46 16.06
N ASP A 228 -7.71 5.85 15.89
CA ASP A 228 -8.44 5.17 16.96
C ASP A 228 -8.23 3.65 16.86
N ARG A 229 -7.70 3.04 17.94
CA ARG A 229 -7.38 1.59 17.99
C ARG A 229 -8.61 0.70 17.88
N ASP A 230 -9.77 1.18 18.25
CA ASP A 230 -11.03 0.45 18.14
C ASP A 230 -11.58 0.46 16.69
N HIS A 231 -11.04 1.31 15.81
CA HIS A 231 -11.49 1.49 14.44
C HIS A 231 -10.46 1.11 13.36
N TYR A 232 -9.29 0.57 13.71
CA TYR A 232 -8.36 0.06 12.72
C TYR A 232 -7.91 -1.38 12.97
N CYS A 233 -7.59 -2.07 11.89
CA CYS A 233 -7.09 -3.44 11.93
C CYS A 233 -5.57 -3.47 11.78
N GLY A 234 -4.92 -4.30 12.60
CA GLY A 234 -3.55 -4.72 12.40
C GLY A 234 -3.50 -6.06 11.70
N GLY A 235 -2.43 -6.29 10.95
CA GLY A 235 -2.18 -7.56 10.29
C GLY A 235 -0.78 -8.10 10.61
N TYR A 236 -0.66 -9.41 10.62
CA TYR A 236 0.60 -10.13 10.68
C TYR A 236 0.58 -11.23 9.64
N ARG A 237 1.70 -11.48 8.91
CA ARG A 237 1.79 -12.56 7.94
C ARG A 237 3.19 -13.14 7.84
N GLU A 238 3.24 -14.36 7.34
CA GLU A 238 4.46 -15.08 7.01
C GLU A 238 4.28 -15.76 5.65
N TYR A 239 5.38 -16.06 4.96
CA TYR A 239 5.37 -16.95 3.80
C TYR A 239 5.72 -18.37 4.24
N TRP A 240 4.92 -19.32 3.77
CA TRP A 240 5.08 -20.72 4.11
C TRP A 240 5.17 -21.58 2.85
N ARG A 241 5.98 -22.63 2.91
CA ARG A 241 6.08 -23.62 1.85
C ARG A 241 5.36 -24.91 2.24
N ASN A 242 4.96 -25.68 1.21
CA ASN A 242 4.34 -27.00 1.37
C ASN A 242 3.08 -26.96 2.25
N VAL A 243 2.25 -25.96 2.08
CA VAL A 243 0.95 -25.86 2.74
C VAL A 243 -0.03 -26.78 2.01
N LYS A 244 -0.44 -27.88 2.67
CA LYS A 244 -1.38 -28.83 2.10
C LYS A 244 -2.76 -28.20 1.88
N GLY A 245 -3.38 -28.50 0.76
CA GLY A 245 -4.70 -27.98 0.39
C GLY A 245 -4.70 -26.59 -0.25
N CYS A 246 -3.57 -25.88 -0.24
CA CYS A 246 -3.36 -24.62 -0.96
C CYS A 246 -2.48 -24.86 -2.19
N GLU A 247 -2.93 -25.73 -3.07
CA GLU A 247 -2.17 -26.12 -4.27
C GLU A 247 -2.54 -25.19 -5.43
N ALA A 248 -1.58 -24.88 -6.30
CA ALA A 248 -1.76 -24.02 -7.46
C ALA A 248 -2.95 -24.44 -8.35
N ALA A 249 -3.28 -25.73 -8.36
CA ALA A 249 -4.38 -26.30 -9.13
C ALA A 249 -5.78 -25.84 -8.65
N SER A 250 -5.94 -25.38 -7.39
CA SER A 250 -7.23 -24.93 -6.88
C SER A 250 -7.66 -23.58 -7.44
N GLY A 251 -6.70 -22.70 -7.73
CA GLY A 251 -6.96 -21.34 -8.16
C GLY A 251 -7.60 -20.45 -7.08
N ASP A 252 -7.69 -20.91 -5.84
CA ASP A 252 -8.41 -20.23 -4.77
C ASP A 252 -7.48 -19.52 -3.79
N ILE A 253 -7.89 -18.35 -3.34
CA ILE A 253 -7.42 -17.73 -2.10
C ILE A 253 -8.42 -18.06 -0.99
N GLU A 254 -7.93 -18.27 0.24
CA GLU A 254 -8.79 -18.70 1.34
C GLU A 254 -8.90 -17.66 2.45
N ILE A 255 -10.11 -17.41 2.92
CA ILE A 255 -10.43 -16.52 4.05
C ILE A 255 -11.21 -17.32 5.10
N HIS A 256 -10.62 -17.44 6.28
CA HIS A 256 -11.17 -18.22 7.37
C HIS A 256 -11.62 -17.33 8.53
N PHE A 257 -12.90 -17.41 8.87
CA PHE A 257 -13.42 -16.80 10.08
C PHE A 257 -13.25 -17.77 11.24
N VAL A 258 -12.52 -17.34 12.27
CA VAL A 258 -12.19 -18.13 13.44
C VAL A 258 -12.70 -17.41 14.68
N ASP A 259 -13.34 -18.11 15.62
CA ASP A 259 -13.98 -17.51 16.80
C ASP A 259 -13.07 -16.57 17.59
N THR A 260 -11.80 -16.94 17.76
CA THR A 260 -10.82 -16.14 18.51
C THR A 260 -10.32 -14.91 17.74
N VAL A 261 -10.67 -14.77 16.46
CA VAL A 261 -10.18 -13.72 15.55
C VAL A 261 -11.28 -12.76 15.13
N ILE A 262 -12.56 -13.20 15.13
CA ILE A 262 -13.70 -12.35 14.76
C ILE A 262 -13.72 -11.07 15.65
N PRO A 263 -13.93 -9.89 15.01
CA PRO A 263 -14.39 -9.60 13.65
C PRO A 263 -13.28 -9.56 12.57
N GLY A 264 -12.08 -10.01 12.86
CA GLY A 264 -11.03 -10.22 11.88
C GLY A 264 -11.13 -11.58 11.17
N TYR A 265 -10.07 -11.97 10.49
CA TYR A 265 -9.98 -13.24 9.78
C TYR A 265 -8.54 -13.73 9.65
N PHE A 266 -8.38 -15.01 9.39
CA PHE A 266 -7.16 -15.67 8.99
C PHE A 266 -7.21 -15.94 7.49
N TRP A 267 -6.07 -15.89 6.80
CA TRP A 267 -6.02 -16.12 5.35
C TRP A 267 -4.88 -17.02 4.92
N LEU A 268 -5.12 -17.73 3.81
CA LEU A 268 -4.16 -18.54 3.08
C LEU A 268 -4.21 -18.11 1.61
N PHE A 269 -3.23 -17.36 1.14
CA PHE A 269 -3.18 -16.85 -0.23
C PHE A 269 -1.94 -17.41 -0.92
N PRO A 270 -2.08 -18.40 -1.81
CA PRO A 270 -0.97 -18.83 -2.65
C PRO A 270 -0.41 -17.65 -3.44
N VAL A 271 0.90 -17.53 -3.52
CA VAL A 271 1.60 -16.47 -4.28
C VAL A 271 2.50 -17.06 -5.38
N SER A 272 2.71 -18.36 -5.34
CA SER A 272 3.35 -19.16 -6.38
C SER A 272 3.02 -20.66 -6.14
N ASP A 273 3.49 -21.55 -6.99
CA ASP A 273 3.19 -22.97 -6.95
C ASP A 273 3.44 -23.66 -5.59
N ASN A 274 4.35 -23.13 -4.79
CA ASN A 274 4.75 -23.75 -3.54
C ASN A 274 4.90 -22.78 -2.37
N VAL A 275 4.46 -21.54 -2.52
CA VAL A 275 4.55 -20.51 -1.47
C VAL A 275 3.18 -19.92 -1.21
N VAL A 276 2.79 -19.90 0.05
CA VAL A 276 1.52 -19.33 0.52
C VAL A 276 1.79 -18.20 1.50
N ASN A 277 1.17 -17.07 1.28
CA ASN A 277 1.05 -15.99 2.25
C ASN A 277 0.02 -16.41 3.30
N VAL A 278 0.48 -16.64 4.51
CA VAL A 278 -0.32 -17.06 5.66
C VAL A 278 -0.42 -15.90 6.62
N GLY A 279 -1.61 -15.45 6.93
CA GLY A 279 -1.71 -14.28 7.78
C GLY A 279 -3.02 -14.15 8.54
N ILE A 280 -3.04 -13.15 9.41
CA ILE A 280 -4.15 -12.84 10.30
C ILE A 280 -4.33 -11.33 10.41
N GLY A 281 -5.57 -10.89 10.45
CA GLY A 281 -5.96 -9.50 10.69
C GLY A 281 -7.02 -9.40 11.76
N MET A 282 -6.89 -8.41 12.66
CA MET A 282 -7.84 -8.17 13.73
C MET A 282 -7.90 -6.69 14.11
N VAL A 283 -9.04 -6.26 14.63
CA VAL A 283 -9.20 -4.93 15.24
C VAL A 283 -8.27 -4.79 16.45
N MET A 284 -7.46 -3.73 16.46
CA MET A 284 -6.37 -3.58 17.44
C MET A 284 -6.87 -3.37 18.86
N GLY A 285 -7.95 -2.62 19.07
CA GLY A 285 -8.55 -2.45 20.40
C GLY A 285 -9.05 -3.76 21.01
N LEU A 286 -9.55 -4.70 20.20
CA LEU A 286 -9.94 -6.03 20.68
C LEU A 286 -8.72 -6.90 20.99
N LEU A 287 -7.66 -6.80 20.21
CA LEU A 287 -6.40 -7.50 20.47
C LEU A 287 -5.78 -7.04 21.82
N ASP A 288 -5.84 -5.74 22.09
CA ASP A 288 -5.38 -5.18 23.38
C ASP A 288 -6.20 -5.72 24.57
N LYS A 289 -7.53 -5.82 24.42
CA LYS A 289 -8.41 -6.42 25.44
C LYS A 289 -8.08 -7.90 25.70
N GLN A 290 -7.68 -8.63 24.66
CA GLN A 290 -7.23 -10.03 24.77
C GLN A 290 -5.81 -10.16 25.34
N LYS A 291 -5.04 -9.07 25.45
CA LYS A 291 -3.62 -9.07 25.86
C LYS A 291 -2.74 -10.02 25.03
N LYS A 292 -3.09 -10.23 23.76
CA LYS A 292 -2.37 -11.08 22.82
C LYS A 292 -1.63 -10.25 21.76
N LYS A 293 -0.66 -10.87 21.09
CA LYS A 293 0.00 -10.33 19.90
C LYS A 293 -0.49 -11.10 18.67
N LEU A 294 -0.63 -10.44 17.52
CA LEU A 294 -1.08 -11.07 16.27
C LEU A 294 -0.27 -12.34 15.91
N LYS A 295 1.05 -12.30 16.11
CA LYS A 295 1.91 -13.47 15.87
C LYS A 295 1.54 -14.68 16.74
N ALA A 296 1.23 -14.47 18.01
CA ALA A 296 0.82 -15.53 18.91
C ALA A 296 -0.58 -16.05 18.53
N LEU A 297 -1.49 -15.12 18.21
CA LEU A 297 -2.84 -15.48 17.76
C LEU A 297 -2.82 -16.29 16.44
N GLN A 298 -1.94 -15.95 15.50
CA GLN A 298 -1.76 -16.75 14.28
C GLN A 298 -1.25 -18.17 14.60
N ALA A 299 -0.31 -18.29 15.54
CA ALA A 299 0.20 -19.61 15.96
C ALA A 299 -0.86 -20.47 16.67
N ASP A 300 -1.83 -19.84 17.34
CA ASP A 300 -2.95 -20.56 17.98
C ASP A 300 -3.97 -21.07 16.93
N VAL A 301 -4.01 -20.49 15.74
CA VAL A 301 -4.96 -20.84 14.64
C VAL A 301 -4.39 -21.94 13.74
N ILE A 302 -3.06 -22.00 13.55
CA ILE A 302 -2.36 -22.98 12.71
C ILE A 302 -2.16 -24.30 13.46
#